data_5267f4783cd1961fc6dae0ac2ff6b5b2
#
_entry.id   5267f4783cd1961fc6dae0ac2ff6b5b2
#
_cell.length_a   1.000
_cell.length_b   1.000
_cell.length_c   1.000
_cell.angle_alpha   90.00
_cell.angle_beta   90.00
_cell.angle_gamma   90.00
#
_symmetry.space_group_name_H-M   'P 1'
#
loop_
_entity.id
_entity.type
_entity.pdbx_description
1 polymer ?
#
loop_
_entity_poly.entity_id
_entity_poly.type
_entity_poly.pdbx_seq_one_letter_code
_entity_poly.pdbx_strand_id
1 'polypeptide(L)'
;MAVCLVHDAPGVTRAQYEQVHDEVTPGNRPPPGLLHHAAGPTDNGWCVVEIWESQEALGSFVQEKLQAALQRAGIGGQPRIFEVVNTMQP
;
A
#
# COMPACT_ATOMS: atom_id res chain seq x y z
N MET A 1 3.79 11.33 -13.50
CA MET A 1 4.07 9.93 -13.91
C MET A 1 3.56 9.00 -12.85
N ALA A 2 2.86 7.97 -13.25
CA ALA A 2 2.38 6.96 -12.31
C ALA A 2 3.53 6.17 -11.72
N VAL A 3 3.37 5.75 -10.47
CA VAL A 3 4.36 4.92 -9.75
C VAL A 3 3.67 3.67 -9.20
N CYS A 4 4.43 2.60 -9.10
CA CYS A 4 3.98 1.35 -8.50
C CYS A 4 4.74 1.11 -7.21
N LEU A 5 4.00 0.72 -6.16
CA LEU A 5 4.58 0.34 -4.88
C LEU A 5 4.36 -1.15 -4.67
N VAL A 6 5.41 -1.85 -4.26
CA VAL A 6 5.32 -3.26 -3.86
C VAL A 6 5.89 -3.38 -2.44
N HIS A 7 5.08 -3.80 -1.51
CA HIS A 7 5.49 -3.96 -0.12
C HIS A 7 5.32 -5.41 0.32
N ASP A 8 6.44 -6.11 0.42
CA ASP A 8 6.50 -7.43 1.03
C ASP A 8 6.70 -7.26 2.52
N ALA A 9 5.83 -7.85 3.30
CA ALA A 9 5.83 -7.70 4.76
C ALA A 9 5.93 -9.08 5.43
N PRO A 10 7.14 -9.59 5.67
CA PRO A 10 7.31 -10.89 6.31
C PRO A 10 6.68 -10.91 7.69
N GLY A 11 5.97 -12.00 8.01
CA GLY A 11 5.34 -12.19 9.31
C GLY A 11 4.06 -11.41 9.53
N VAL A 12 3.66 -10.55 8.61
CA VAL A 12 2.44 -9.78 8.75
C VAL A 12 1.23 -10.67 8.50
N THR A 13 0.24 -10.55 9.37
CA THR A 13 -1.00 -11.33 9.29
C THR A 13 -2.10 -10.54 8.61
N ARG A 14 -3.14 -11.25 8.22
CA ARG A 14 -4.36 -10.63 7.70
C ARG A 14 -4.95 -9.62 8.69
N ALA A 15 -4.97 -9.97 9.99
CA ALA A 15 -5.51 -9.08 11.02
C ALA A 15 -4.74 -7.77 11.11
N GLN A 16 -3.40 -7.82 11.02
CA GLN A 16 -2.59 -6.61 11.00
C GLN A 16 -2.85 -5.77 9.76
N TYR A 17 -2.96 -6.41 8.60
CA TYR A 17 -3.29 -5.71 7.36
C TYR A 17 -4.65 -5.02 7.47
N GLU A 18 -5.67 -5.74 7.94
CA GLU A 18 -7.02 -5.20 8.06
C GLU A 18 -7.08 -4.03 9.05
N GLN A 19 -6.30 -4.09 10.14
CA GLN A 19 -6.21 -3.00 11.09
C GLN A 19 -5.73 -1.72 10.42
N VAL A 20 -4.66 -1.81 9.63
CA VAL A 20 -4.13 -0.65 8.90
C VAL A 20 -5.11 -0.18 7.84
N HIS A 21 -5.66 -1.11 7.06
CA HIS A 21 -6.58 -0.81 5.98
C HIS A 21 -7.82 -0.07 6.50
N ASP A 22 -8.42 -0.54 7.59
CA ASP A 22 -9.61 0.08 8.15
C ASP A 22 -9.31 1.47 8.72
N GLU A 23 -8.09 1.68 9.20
CA GLU A 23 -7.68 2.98 9.73
C GLU A 23 -7.46 4.01 8.63
N VAL A 24 -6.75 3.63 7.55
CA VAL A 24 -6.32 4.59 6.52
C VAL A 24 -7.28 4.70 5.35
N THR A 25 -8.08 3.67 5.11
CA THR A 25 -9.08 3.65 4.02
C THR A 25 -10.41 3.12 4.54
N PRO A 26 -11.04 3.84 5.50
CA PRO A 26 -12.32 3.38 6.05
C PRO A 26 -13.38 3.26 4.96
N GLY A 27 -14.14 2.17 5.01
CA GLY A 27 -15.15 1.88 4.00
C GLY A 27 -14.58 1.43 2.66
N ASN A 28 -13.29 1.08 2.63
CA ASN A 28 -12.59 0.66 1.41
C ASN A 28 -12.63 1.73 0.31
N ARG A 29 -12.58 3.00 0.70
CA ARG A 29 -12.57 4.11 -0.25
C ARG A 29 -11.15 4.46 -0.64
N PRO A 30 -10.86 4.54 -1.95
CA PRO A 30 -9.50 4.87 -2.38
C PRO A 30 -9.14 6.30 -1.99
N PRO A 31 -7.93 6.53 -1.47
CA PRO A 31 -7.45 7.90 -1.24
C PRO A 31 -7.15 8.59 -2.56
N PRO A 32 -7.07 9.93 -2.55
CA PRO A 32 -6.78 10.69 -3.76
C PRO A 32 -5.50 10.22 -4.44
N GLY A 33 -5.58 9.94 -5.73
CA GLY A 33 -4.43 9.53 -6.53
C GLY A 33 -4.17 8.04 -6.59
N LEU A 34 -4.86 7.24 -5.79
CA LEU A 34 -4.73 5.78 -5.88
C LEU A 34 -5.50 5.27 -7.09
N LEU A 35 -4.81 4.55 -7.99
CA LEU A 35 -5.40 3.97 -9.18
C LEU A 35 -5.77 2.51 -9.01
N HIS A 36 -4.90 1.73 -8.37
CA HIS A 36 -5.12 0.31 -8.12
C HIS A 36 -4.52 -0.10 -6.78
N HIS A 37 -5.16 -1.04 -6.11
CA HIS A 37 -4.68 -1.63 -4.87
C HIS A 37 -5.02 -3.12 -4.88
N ALA A 38 -4.03 -3.95 -4.56
CA ALA A 38 -4.23 -5.37 -4.39
C ALA A 38 -3.38 -5.83 -3.21
N ALA A 39 -3.92 -6.75 -2.41
CA ALA A 39 -3.21 -7.25 -1.25
C ALA A 39 -3.61 -8.70 -0.99
N GLY A 40 -2.68 -9.47 -0.47
CA GLY A 40 -2.95 -10.87 -0.16
C GLY A 40 -1.81 -11.55 0.57
N PRO A 41 -2.07 -12.76 1.07
CA PRO A 41 -1.06 -13.54 1.78
C PRO A 41 0.01 -14.08 0.84
N THR A 42 1.22 -14.20 1.39
CA THR A 42 2.34 -14.88 0.74
C THR A 42 2.80 -16.02 1.64
N ASP A 43 3.76 -16.81 1.16
CA ASP A 43 4.24 -17.96 1.92
C ASP A 43 4.79 -17.59 3.30
N ASN A 44 5.32 -16.37 3.46
CA ASN A 44 5.96 -15.94 4.70
C ASN A 44 5.38 -14.64 5.28
N GLY A 45 4.23 -14.19 4.79
CA GLY A 45 3.65 -12.96 5.30
C GLY A 45 2.54 -12.42 4.43
N TRP A 46 2.67 -11.16 4.04
CA TRP A 46 1.65 -10.42 3.30
C TRP A 46 2.30 -9.56 2.23
N CYS A 47 1.63 -9.35 1.11
CA CYS A 47 2.12 -8.46 0.05
C CYS A 47 1.04 -7.48 -0.36
N VAL A 48 1.44 -6.22 -0.55
CA VAL A 48 0.56 -5.16 -1.05
C VAL A 48 1.18 -4.59 -2.32
N VAL A 49 0.35 -4.43 -3.35
CA VAL A 49 0.75 -3.80 -4.62
C VAL A 49 -0.20 -2.65 -4.90
N GLU A 50 0.35 -1.47 -5.19
CA GLU A 50 -0.44 -0.29 -5.48
C GLU A 50 0.11 0.47 -6.67
N ILE A 51 -0.79 1.07 -7.45
CA ILE A 51 -0.42 2.00 -8.50
C ILE A 51 -1.04 3.35 -8.15
N TRP A 52 -0.20 4.38 -8.14
CA TRP A 52 -0.58 5.76 -7.82
C TRP A 52 -0.36 6.66 -9.03
N GLU A 53 -1.17 7.67 -9.17
CA GLU A 53 -1.06 8.61 -10.31
C GLU A 53 0.25 9.40 -10.29
N SER A 54 0.84 9.59 -9.11
CA SER A 54 2.09 10.32 -8.96
C SER A 54 2.80 9.94 -7.67
N GLN A 55 4.11 10.21 -7.61
CA GLN A 55 4.88 10.01 -6.40
C GLN A 55 4.44 10.97 -5.30
N GLU A 56 4.02 12.18 -5.66
CA GLU A 56 3.52 13.17 -4.70
C GLU A 56 2.25 12.70 -4.01
N ALA A 57 1.33 12.10 -4.76
CA ALA A 57 0.08 11.56 -4.18
C ALA A 57 0.38 10.44 -3.20
N LEU A 58 1.27 9.51 -3.57
CA LEU A 58 1.71 8.43 -2.68
C LEU A 58 2.38 9.00 -1.43
N GLY A 59 3.31 9.95 -1.61
CA GLY A 59 4.04 10.57 -0.50
C GLY A 59 3.12 11.25 0.50
N SER A 60 2.13 11.97 0.03
CA SER A 60 1.15 12.62 0.90
C SER A 60 0.37 11.62 1.73
N PHE A 61 -0.07 10.52 1.11
CA PHE A 61 -0.80 9.48 1.81
C PHE A 61 0.08 8.81 2.89
N VAL A 62 1.33 8.51 2.55
CA VAL A 62 2.27 7.90 3.49
C VAL A 62 2.51 8.82 4.70
N GLN A 63 2.80 10.10 4.45
CA GLN A 63 3.08 11.06 5.53
C GLN A 63 1.86 11.33 6.40
N GLU A 64 0.70 11.48 5.80
CA GLU A 64 -0.49 11.93 6.52
C GLU A 64 -1.20 10.80 7.26
N LYS A 65 -1.11 9.56 6.75
CA LYS A 65 -1.92 8.46 7.28
C LYS A 65 -1.18 7.16 7.47
N LEU A 66 -0.49 6.69 6.43
CA LEU A 66 -0.01 5.32 6.39
C LEU A 66 1.12 5.05 7.38
N GLN A 67 2.09 5.96 7.48
CA GLN A 67 3.26 5.75 8.32
C GLN A 67 2.90 5.50 9.79
N ALA A 68 2.02 6.33 10.33
CA ALA A 68 1.57 6.18 11.72
C ALA A 68 0.76 4.90 11.93
N ALA A 69 -0.08 4.55 10.96
CA ALA A 69 -0.88 3.33 11.05
C ALA A 69 -0.01 2.07 11.01
N LEU A 70 1.02 2.05 10.17
CA LEU A 70 1.98 0.93 10.12
C LEU A 70 2.73 0.79 11.45
N GLN A 71 3.15 1.90 12.06
CA GLN A 71 3.81 1.88 13.35
C GLN A 71 2.91 1.33 14.43
N ARG A 72 1.64 1.72 14.47
CA ARG A 72 0.67 1.22 15.46
C ARG A 72 0.41 -0.28 15.30
N ALA A 73 0.43 -0.78 14.08
CA ALA A 73 0.22 -2.20 13.81
C ALA A 73 1.49 -3.04 13.95
N GLY A 74 2.64 -2.40 14.17
CA GLY A 74 3.91 -3.10 14.28
C GLY A 74 4.43 -3.64 12.95
N ILE A 75 4.05 -3.02 11.85
CA ILE A 75 4.46 -3.46 10.52
C ILE A 75 5.67 -2.64 10.07
N GLY A 76 6.76 -3.34 9.77
CA GLY A 76 7.97 -2.74 9.22
C GLY A 76 8.17 -3.08 7.76
N GLY A 77 9.39 -2.89 7.29
CA GLY A 77 9.80 -3.22 5.94
C GLY A 77 9.95 -1.99 5.06
N GLN A 78 10.61 -2.20 3.93
CA GLN A 78 10.88 -1.16 2.96
C GLN A 78 10.12 -1.49 1.68
N PRO A 79 9.17 -0.66 1.26
CA PRO A 79 8.51 -0.88 -0.02
C PRO A 79 9.46 -0.59 -1.17
N ARG A 80 9.27 -1.31 -2.27
CA ARG A 80 9.93 -0.99 -3.53
C ARG A 80 9.02 -0.11 -4.34
N ILE A 81 9.55 0.95 -4.91
CA ILE A 81 8.77 1.90 -5.70
C ILE A 81 9.47 2.07 -7.05
N PHE A 82 8.69 1.99 -8.13
CA PHE A 82 9.23 2.21 -9.46
C PHE A 82 8.25 3.00 -10.31
N GLU A 83 8.78 3.68 -11.33
CA GLU A 83 8.00 4.42 -12.30
C GLU A 83 7.27 3.43 -13.22
N VAL A 84 5.98 3.66 -13.44
CA VAL A 84 5.19 2.81 -14.33
C VAL A 84 5.42 3.25 -15.76
N VAL A 85 5.91 2.33 -16.59
CA VAL A 85 6.16 2.57 -18.02
C VAL A 85 5.02 2.05 -18.86
N ASN A 86 4.36 0.98 -18.42
CA ASN A 86 3.29 0.35 -19.18
C ASN A 86 2.28 -0.33 -18.25
N THR A 87 1.00 -0.17 -18.56
CA THR A 87 -0.08 -0.95 -17.97
C THR A 87 -0.93 -1.49 -19.09
N MET A 88 -1.56 -2.65 -18.84
CA MET A 88 -2.52 -3.23 -19.80
C MET A 88 -3.80 -3.53 -19.07
N GLN A 89 -4.92 -3.22 -19.75
CA GLN A 89 -6.26 -3.53 -19.29
C GLN A 89 -6.90 -4.47 -20.30
N PRO A 90 -7.60 -5.54 -19.85
CA PRO A 90 -8.30 -6.43 -20.79
C PRO A 90 -9.47 -5.72 -21.47
#